data_63200c99fa98c15f64e6aaa7303ff45b
#
_entry.id   63200c99fa98c15f64e6aaa7303ff45b
#
_cell.length_a   1.000
_cell.length_b   1.000
_cell.length_c   1.000
_cell.angle_alpha   90.00
_cell.angle_beta   90.00
_cell.angle_gamma   90.00
#
_symmetry.space_group_name_H-M   'P 1'
#
loop_
_entity.id
_entity.type
_entity.pdbx_description
1 polymer ?
#
loop_
_entity_poly.entity_id
_entity_poly.type
_entity_poly.pdbx_seq_one_letter_code
_entity_poly.pdbx_strand_id
1 'polypeptide(L)'
;MTDKTPAFGVHSEVGQLRLVMVCAPGRAHQRLTPSNNDRLLFDDVIWVETAKRDHFDFMQKMRDRGIEVLEMHNMLAETVAIPEAKKWILDNQITANEVGISLMAETRAYLETLDNRALSETLIGGLSTFDVPDDFGGEQLKLARDAASGMAEYLLPPLPNTLYTRDTTC
;
A
#
# COMPACT_ATOMS: atom_id res chain seq x y z
N MET A 1 -3.95 25.85 28.88
CA MET A 1 -4.51 25.20 27.68
C MET A 1 -4.26 23.72 27.86
N THR A 2 -5.29 22.96 28.18
CA THR A 2 -5.18 21.49 28.33
C THR A 2 -5.05 20.93 26.93
N ASP A 3 -3.89 20.36 26.65
CA ASP A 3 -3.61 19.55 25.47
C ASP A 3 -4.54 18.34 25.49
N LYS A 4 -5.71 18.47 24.86
CA LYS A 4 -6.63 17.35 24.67
C LYS A 4 -6.16 16.60 23.43
N THR A 5 -5.26 15.65 23.61
CA THR A 5 -5.04 14.61 22.60
C THR A 5 -6.41 14.09 22.16
N PRO A 6 -6.77 14.15 20.89
CA PRO A 6 -8.07 13.66 20.44
C PRO A 6 -8.20 12.18 20.82
N ALA A 7 -9.25 11.84 21.53
CA ALA A 7 -9.57 10.44 21.80
C ALA A 7 -10.02 9.81 20.48
N PHE A 8 -9.16 8.98 19.88
CA PHE A 8 -9.53 8.18 18.73
C PHE A 8 -10.52 7.10 19.14
N GLY A 9 -11.56 6.93 18.35
CA GLY A 9 -12.54 5.88 18.59
C GLY A 9 -13.85 6.16 17.85
N VAL A 10 -14.55 5.09 17.54
CA VAL A 10 -15.90 5.13 16.96
C VAL A 10 -16.89 4.75 18.06
N HIS A 11 -17.67 5.72 18.51
CA HIS A 11 -18.65 5.53 19.59
C HIS A 11 -20.10 5.50 19.08
N SER A 12 -20.32 5.83 17.81
CA SER A 12 -21.64 5.85 17.18
C SER A 12 -21.52 5.83 15.66
N GLU A 13 -22.31 5.00 15.02
CA GLU A 13 -22.42 4.94 13.55
C GLU A 13 -23.21 6.13 12.96
N VAL A 14 -23.97 6.82 13.78
CA VAL A 14 -24.83 7.95 13.39
C VAL A 14 -24.37 9.28 14.00
N GLY A 15 -23.26 9.25 14.73
CA GLY A 15 -22.67 10.44 15.34
C GLY A 15 -21.97 11.33 14.29
N GLN A 16 -21.60 12.53 14.70
CA GLN A 16 -20.85 13.45 13.85
C GLN A 16 -19.43 12.91 13.58
N LEU A 17 -19.13 12.65 12.32
CA LEU A 17 -17.77 12.31 11.87
C LEU A 17 -16.88 13.55 11.98
N ARG A 18 -15.71 13.43 12.59
CA ARG A 18 -14.76 14.54 12.81
C ARG A 18 -13.43 14.29 12.12
N LEU A 19 -12.99 13.04 12.14
CA LEU A 19 -11.72 12.59 11.57
C LEU A 19 -11.93 11.23 10.93
N VAL A 20 -11.40 11.05 9.72
CA VAL A 20 -11.45 9.78 9.00
C VAL A 20 -10.14 9.55 8.25
N MET A 21 -9.68 8.31 8.27
CA MET A 21 -8.60 7.85 7.41
C MET A 21 -9.19 7.17 6.18
N VAL A 22 -8.67 7.52 5.02
CA VAL A 22 -9.02 6.92 3.72
C VAL A 22 -7.76 6.46 3.00
N CYS A 23 -7.91 5.54 2.07
CA CYS A 23 -6.84 5.12 1.17
C CYS A 23 -7.29 5.34 -0.26
N ALA A 24 -6.57 6.17 -1.01
CA ALA A 24 -6.90 6.44 -2.40
C ALA A 24 -6.63 5.20 -3.27
N PRO A 25 -7.51 4.91 -4.27
CA PRO A 25 -7.19 3.92 -5.28
C PRO A 25 -5.89 4.27 -5.99
N GLY A 26 -5.01 3.30 -6.17
CA GLY A 26 -3.68 3.55 -6.70
C GLY A 26 -3.05 2.33 -7.36
N ARG A 27 -1.75 2.21 -7.21
CA ARG A 27 -0.92 1.16 -7.83
C ARG A 27 -1.40 -0.25 -7.50
N ALA A 28 -1.87 -0.52 -6.27
CA ALA A 28 -2.43 -1.82 -5.91
C ALA A 28 -3.59 -2.22 -6.81
N HIS A 29 -4.48 -1.27 -7.11
CA HIS A 29 -5.65 -1.50 -7.95
C HIS A 29 -5.33 -1.59 -9.44
N GLN A 30 -4.26 -0.90 -9.90
CA GLN A 30 -3.75 -1.04 -11.28
C GLN A 30 -3.19 -2.44 -11.56
N ARG A 31 -2.84 -3.19 -10.51
CA ARG A 31 -2.30 -4.55 -10.57
C ARG A 31 -3.36 -5.64 -10.48
N LEU A 32 -4.62 -5.27 -10.28
CA LEU A 32 -5.73 -6.20 -10.34
C LEU A 32 -5.94 -6.66 -11.78
N THR A 33 -6.08 -7.97 -11.93
CA THR A 33 -6.41 -8.65 -13.18
C THR A 33 -7.51 -9.68 -12.91
N PRO A 34 -8.26 -10.11 -13.93
CA PRO A 34 -9.26 -11.16 -13.75
C PRO A 34 -8.70 -12.49 -13.22
N SER A 35 -7.36 -12.68 -13.30
CA SER A 35 -6.70 -13.90 -12.84
C SER A 35 -6.15 -13.80 -11.40
N ASN A 36 -6.09 -12.62 -10.80
CA ASN A 36 -5.51 -12.44 -9.47
C ASN A 36 -6.43 -11.76 -8.45
N ASN A 37 -7.57 -11.20 -8.89
CA ASN A 37 -8.49 -10.48 -8.00
C ASN A 37 -8.98 -11.35 -6.83
N ASP A 38 -9.39 -12.61 -7.07
CA ASP A 38 -9.81 -13.53 -6.02
C ASP A 38 -8.70 -13.76 -4.97
N ARG A 39 -7.45 -13.97 -5.43
CA ARG A 39 -6.30 -14.16 -4.53
C ARG A 39 -5.99 -12.90 -3.72
N LEU A 40 -6.23 -11.73 -4.29
CA LEU A 40 -6.04 -10.45 -3.63
C LEU A 40 -7.29 -9.99 -2.86
N LEU A 41 -8.30 -10.86 -2.75
CA LEU A 41 -9.54 -10.62 -2.02
C LEU A 41 -10.29 -9.37 -2.51
N PHE A 42 -10.28 -9.14 -3.81
CA PHE A 42 -10.97 -8.02 -4.46
C PHE A 42 -11.98 -8.55 -5.47
N ASP A 43 -13.20 -8.00 -5.48
CA ASP A 43 -14.32 -8.59 -6.23
C ASP A 43 -14.13 -8.53 -7.75
N ASP A 44 -13.54 -7.45 -8.29
CA ASP A 44 -13.37 -7.27 -9.72
C ASP A 44 -12.30 -6.20 -10.05
N VAL A 45 -11.94 -6.10 -11.31
CA VAL A 45 -11.02 -5.08 -11.82
C VAL A 45 -11.76 -3.73 -11.90
N ILE A 46 -11.13 -2.67 -11.43
CA ILE A 46 -11.71 -1.33 -11.46
C ILE A 46 -10.97 -0.42 -12.46
N TRP A 47 -11.67 0.56 -13.01
CA TRP A 47 -11.04 1.62 -13.80
C TRP A 47 -10.42 2.66 -12.84
N VAL A 48 -9.15 2.49 -12.56
CA VAL A 48 -8.45 3.21 -11.48
C VAL A 48 -8.51 4.73 -11.66
N GLU A 49 -8.41 5.27 -12.87
CA GLU A 49 -8.45 6.72 -13.09
C GLU A 49 -9.84 7.32 -12.78
N THR A 50 -10.91 6.61 -13.06
CA THR A 50 -12.25 7.03 -12.65
C THR A 50 -12.40 6.89 -11.14
N ALA A 51 -11.97 5.77 -10.56
CA ALA A 51 -12.03 5.56 -9.12
C ALA A 51 -11.24 6.62 -8.33
N LYS A 52 -10.07 7.06 -8.80
CA LYS A 52 -9.31 8.17 -8.21
C LYS A 52 -10.11 9.47 -8.19
N ARG A 53 -10.76 9.78 -9.30
CA ARG A 53 -11.57 11.01 -9.41
C ARG A 53 -12.76 10.98 -8.48
N ASP A 54 -13.50 9.86 -8.46
CA ASP A 54 -14.66 9.68 -7.59
C ASP A 54 -14.24 9.70 -6.11
N HIS A 55 -13.10 9.09 -5.78
CA HIS A 55 -12.53 9.12 -4.43
C HIS A 55 -12.10 10.54 -4.04
N PHE A 56 -11.51 11.32 -4.95
CA PHE A 56 -11.18 12.72 -4.70
C PHE A 56 -12.44 13.54 -4.39
N ASP A 57 -13.49 13.39 -5.18
CA ASP A 57 -14.77 14.04 -4.94
C ASP A 57 -15.39 13.63 -3.60
N PHE A 58 -15.28 12.36 -3.23
CA PHE A 58 -15.72 11.85 -1.95
C PHE A 58 -14.97 12.53 -0.79
N MET A 59 -13.62 12.56 -0.85
CA MET A 59 -12.81 13.27 0.16
C MET A 59 -13.18 14.75 0.25
N GLN A 60 -13.38 15.41 -0.90
CA GLN A 60 -13.72 16.83 -0.92
C GLN A 60 -15.07 17.10 -0.24
N LYS A 61 -16.07 16.27 -0.50
CA LYS A 61 -17.39 16.37 0.17
C LYS A 61 -17.32 16.22 1.68
N MET A 62 -16.36 15.44 2.20
CA MET A 62 -16.12 15.33 3.64
C MET A 62 -15.44 16.58 4.18
N ARG A 63 -14.39 17.08 3.49
CA ARG A 63 -13.68 18.31 3.88
C ARG A 63 -14.60 19.52 3.89
N ASP A 64 -15.50 19.64 2.91
CA ASP A 64 -16.49 20.73 2.83
C ASP A 64 -17.47 20.73 4.02
N ARG A 65 -17.60 19.59 4.72
CA ARG A 65 -18.38 19.43 5.95
C ARG A 65 -17.56 19.61 7.22
N GLY A 66 -16.31 20.06 7.10
CA GLY A 66 -15.42 20.27 8.24
C GLY A 66 -14.86 18.96 8.83
N ILE A 67 -14.90 17.86 8.09
CA ILE A 67 -14.30 16.59 8.49
C ILE A 67 -12.82 16.61 8.12
N GLU A 68 -11.98 16.28 9.07
CA GLU A 68 -10.55 16.06 8.80
C GLU A 68 -10.36 14.72 8.09
N VAL A 69 -9.71 14.75 6.92
CA VAL A 69 -9.50 13.55 6.08
C VAL A 69 -8.01 13.30 5.97
N LEU A 70 -7.57 12.21 6.58
CA LEU A 70 -6.21 11.68 6.48
C LEU A 70 -6.13 10.69 5.33
N GLU A 71 -5.05 10.75 4.57
CA GLU A 71 -4.82 9.84 3.45
C GLU A 71 -3.69 8.86 3.81
N MET A 72 -3.96 7.56 3.68
CA MET A 72 -3.10 6.49 4.19
C MET A 72 -1.69 6.52 3.60
N HIS A 73 -1.53 6.77 2.29
CA HIS A 73 -0.19 6.83 1.67
C HIS A 73 0.66 7.97 2.25
N ASN A 74 0.03 9.12 2.55
CA ASN A 74 0.73 10.25 3.16
C ASN A 74 1.14 9.92 4.60
N MET A 75 0.22 9.35 5.38
CA MET A 75 0.51 8.93 6.75
C MET A 75 1.60 7.86 6.80
N LEU A 76 1.57 6.90 5.89
CA LEU A 76 2.62 5.88 5.80
C LEU A 76 3.95 6.49 5.39
N ALA A 77 3.96 7.45 4.46
CA ALA A 77 5.19 8.16 4.08
C ALA A 77 5.80 8.94 5.26
N GLU A 78 4.97 9.58 6.10
CA GLU A 78 5.41 10.22 7.34
C GLU A 78 5.91 9.19 8.37
N THR A 79 5.25 8.05 8.47
CA THR A 79 5.63 6.97 9.39
C THR A 79 6.98 6.36 9.01
N VAL A 80 7.23 6.07 7.74
CA VAL A 80 8.52 5.52 7.30
C VAL A 80 9.65 6.55 7.30
N ALA A 81 9.36 7.84 7.50
CA ALA A 81 10.37 8.85 7.77
C ALA A 81 11.02 8.68 9.15
N ILE A 82 10.36 7.96 10.07
CA ILE A 82 10.88 7.61 11.39
C ILE A 82 11.71 6.33 11.25
N PRO A 83 13.04 6.37 11.52
CA PRO A 83 13.92 5.24 11.24
C PRO A 83 13.51 3.93 11.92
N GLU A 84 13.05 4.01 13.17
CA GLU A 84 12.62 2.86 13.95
C GLU A 84 11.34 2.23 13.36
N ALA A 85 10.38 3.05 12.91
CA ALA A 85 9.16 2.60 12.27
C ALA A 85 9.45 1.99 10.90
N LYS A 86 10.29 2.64 10.08
CA LYS A 86 10.77 2.09 8.80
C LYS A 86 11.41 0.72 9.00
N LYS A 87 12.33 0.61 9.96
CA LYS A 87 12.99 -0.65 10.26
C LYS A 87 11.97 -1.72 10.64
N TRP A 88 11.05 -1.41 11.55
CA TRP A 88 10.03 -2.36 12.01
C TRP A 88 9.14 -2.84 10.86
N ILE A 89 8.66 -1.93 10.02
CA ILE A 89 7.82 -2.27 8.86
C ILE A 89 8.58 -3.19 7.91
N LEU A 90 9.82 -2.85 7.54
CA LEU A 90 10.60 -3.66 6.62
C LEU A 90 10.95 -5.04 7.21
N ASP A 91 11.23 -5.14 8.51
CA ASP A 91 11.50 -6.42 9.20
C ASP A 91 10.28 -7.35 9.15
N ASN A 92 9.06 -6.80 9.21
CA ASN A 92 7.83 -7.58 9.19
C ASN A 92 7.33 -7.88 7.77
N GLN A 93 7.63 -7.04 6.79
CA GLN A 93 7.20 -7.25 5.41
C GLN A 93 8.17 -8.12 4.61
N ILE A 94 9.48 -8.00 4.85
CA ILE A 94 10.49 -8.77 4.13
C ILE A 94 10.79 -10.04 4.90
N THR A 95 9.97 -11.06 4.67
CA THR A 95 10.14 -12.37 5.32
C THR A 95 10.55 -13.42 4.29
N ALA A 96 11.13 -14.53 4.78
CA ALA A 96 11.48 -15.66 3.93
C ALA A 96 10.28 -16.27 3.18
N ASN A 97 9.10 -16.17 3.77
CA ASN A 97 7.87 -16.68 3.16
C ASN A 97 7.36 -15.80 2.02
N GLU A 98 7.58 -14.47 2.12
CA GLU A 98 7.12 -13.52 1.10
C GLU A 98 8.11 -13.42 -0.07
N VAL A 99 9.37 -13.13 0.22
CA VAL A 99 10.36 -12.82 -0.83
C VAL A 99 11.34 -13.96 -1.11
N GLY A 100 11.32 -15.02 -0.30
CA GLY A 100 12.32 -16.08 -0.36
C GLY A 100 13.64 -15.67 0.32
N ILE A 101 14.32 -16.66 0.94
CA ILE A 101 15.53 -16.42 1.75
C ILE A 101 16.63 -15.71 0.94
N SER A 102 16.80 -16.10 -0.31
CA SER A 102 17.89 -15.58 -1.18
C SER A 102 17.71 -14.11 -1.56
N LEU A 103 16.47 -13.59 -1.60
CA LEU A 103 16.15 -12.24 -2.04
C LEU A 103 15.93 -11.25 -0.89
N MET A 104 15.88 -11.71 0.38
CA MET A 104 15.58 -10.84 1.53
C MET A 104 16.52 -9.65 1.64
N ALA A 105 17.82 -9.88 1.58
CA ALA A 105 18.82 -8.83 1.74
C ALA A 105 18.77 -7.81 0.60
N GLU A 106 18.60 -8.28 -0.62
CA GLU A 106 18.56 -7.45 -1.82
C GLU A 106 17.25 -6.65 -1.91
N THR A 107 16.12 -7.28 -1.58
CA THR A 107 14.82 -6.59 -1.48
C THR A 107 14.87 -5.47 -0.43
N ARG A 108 15.49 -5.74 0.73
CA ARG A 108 15.67 -4.71 1.75
C ARG A 108 16.52 -3.56 1.23
N ALA A 109 17.70 -3.87 0.67
CA ALA A 109 18.59 -2.85 0.15
C ALA A 109 17.91 -1.98 -0.91
N TYR A 110 17.13 -2.59 -1.81
CA TYR A 110 16.36 -1.85 -2.81
C TYR A 110 15.31 -0.93 -2.18
N LEU A 111 14.49 -1.43 -1.25
CA LEU A 111 13.45 -0.63 -0.60
C LEU A 111 14.04 0.51 0.25
N GLU A 112 15.21 0.33 0.81
CA GLU A 112 15.93 1.37 1.55
C GLU A 112 16.45 2.52 0.67
N THR A 113 16.63 2.29 -0.64
CA THR A 113 17.01 3.35 -1.61
C THR A 113 15.86 4.27 -1.97
N LEU A 114 14.61 3.83 -1.74
CA LEU A 114 13.43 4.60 -2.09
C LEU A 114 13.24 5.78 -1.11
N ASP A 115 12.80 6.92 -1.65
CA ASP A 115 12.30 7.98 -0.80
C ASP A 115 11.03 7.55 -0.04
N ASN A 116 10.64 8.29 0.98
CA ASN A 116 9.54 7.88 1.85
C ASN A 116 8.20 7.74 1.12
N ARG A 117 7.96 8.57 0.09
CA ARG A 117 6.74 8.51 -0.69
C ARG A 117 6.73 7.29 -1.61
N ALA A 118 7.81 7.08 -2.34
CA ALA A 118 7.98 5.91 -3.21
C ALA A 118 7.92 4.61 -2.39
N LEU A 119 8.52 4.61 -1.19
CA LEU A 119 8.44 3.47 -0.28
C LEU A 119 6.99 3.21 0.16
N SER A 120 6.26 4.23 0.59
CA SER A 120 4.84 4.12 0.98
C SER A 120 3.99 3.56 -0.17
N GLU A 121 4.16 4.11 -1.37
CA GLU A 121 3.46 3.64 -2.57
C GLU A 121 3.81 2.19 -2.93
N THR A 122 5.05 1.77 -2.68
CA THR A 122 5.51 0.39 -2.93
C THR A 122 4.97 -0.57 -1.87
N LEU A 123 4.94 -0.19 -0.60
CA LEU A 123 4.43 -1.03 0.49
C LEU A 123 2.94 -1.33 0.31
N ILE A 124 2.14 -0.39 -0.18
CA ILE A 124 0.72 -0.59 -0.46
C ILE A 124 0.52 -1.18 -1.86
N GLY A 125 1.23 -0.63 -2.85
CA GLY A 125 1.09 -1.01 -4.25
C GLY A 125 1.71 -2.37 -4.61
N GLY A 126 2.50 -2.94 -3.71
CA GLY A 126 3.29 -4.13 -3.95
C GLY A 126 4.58 -3.86 -4.73
N LEU A 127 5.47 -4.84 -4.73
CA LEU A 127 6.71 -4.85 -5.48
C LEU A 127 6.72 -6.05 -6.43
N SER A 128 6.71 -5.80 -7.73
CA SER A 128 6.83 -6.87 -8.71
C SER A 128 8.26 -7.03 -9.20
N THR A 129 8.56 -8.16 -9.81
CA THR A 129 9.84 -8.42 -10.44
C THR A 129 10.17 -7.45 -11.59
N PHE A 130 9.17 -6.75 -12.14
CA PHE A 130 9.36 -5.72 -13.17
C PHE A 130 9.61 -4.31 -12.62
N ASP A 131 9.48 -4.12 -11.31
CA ASP A 131 9.72 -2.82 -10.67
C ASP A 131 11.16 -2.63 -10.22
N VAL A 132 11.93 -3.72 -10.16
CA VAL A 132 13.31 -3.76 -9.70
C VAL A 132 14.29 -3.75 -10.89
N PRO A 133 15.54 -3.32 -10.68
CA PRO A 133 16.56 -3.32 -11.73
C PRO A 133 16.76 -4.70 -12.40
N ASP A 134 17.30 -4.69 -13.63
CA ASP A 134 17.48 -5.92 -14.40
C ASP A 134 18.49 -6.91 -13.77
N ASP A 135 19.44 -6.40 -13.01
CA ASP A 135 20.45 -7.18 -12.28
C ASP A 135 19.98 -7.68 -10.92
N PHE A 136 18.81 -7.26 -10.48
CA PHE A 136 18.22 -7.69 -9.21
C PHE A 136 17.93 -9.20 -9.22
N GLY A 137 18.34 -9.89 -8.15
CA GLY A 137 18.09 -11.33 -7.98
C GLY A 137 18.97 -12.22 -8.88
N GLY A 138 19.89 -11.63 -9.66
CA GLY A 138 20.82 -12.34 -10.53
C GLY A 138 20.14 -13.11 -11.67
N GLU A 139 20.87 -14.07 -12.25
CA GLU A 139 20.39 -14.84 -13.42
C GLU A 139 19.13 -15.65 -13.14
N GLN A 140 18.92 -16.11 -11.91
CA GLN A 140 17.76 -16.94 -11.56
C GLN A 140 16.46 -16.15 -11.66
N LEU A 141 16.43 -14.90 -11.15
CA LEU A 141 15.23 -14.06 -11.26
C LEU A 141 15.03 -13.57 -12.69
N LYS A 142 16.10 -13.32 -13.42
CA LYS A 142 16.03 -13.00 -14.85
C LYS A 142 15.40 -14.13 -15.66
N LEU A 143 15.83 -15.37 -15.45
CA LEU A 143 15.23 -16.54 -16.08
C LEU A 143 13.75 -16.73 -15.69
N ALA A 144 13.40 -16.47 -14.42
CA ALA A 144 12.01 -16.52 -13.97
C ALA A 144 11.15 -15.45 -14.67
N ARG A 145 11.64 -14.21 -14.80
CA ARG A 145 10.96 -13.15 -15.57
C ARG A 145 10.74 -13.53 -17.02
N ASP A 146 11.76 -14.07 -17.67
CA ASP A 146 11.69 -14.49 -19.06
C ASP A 146 10.69 -15.64 -19.25
N ALA A 147 10.64 -16.58 -18.30
CA ALA A 147 9.72 -17.71 -18.29
C ALA A 147 8.28 -17.31 -17.98
N ALA A 148 8.06 -16.24 -17.19
CA ALA A 148 6.75 -15.77 -16.77
C ALA A 148 5.93 -15.16 -17.93
N SER A 149 6.47 -15.06 -19.14
CA SER A 149 5.78 -14.58 -20.36
C SER A 149 5.03 -13.26 -20.15
N GLY A 150 5.62 -12.34 -19.36
CA GLY A 150 5.02 -11.02 -19.05
C GLY A 150 4.01 -11.02 -17.92
N MET A 151 3.77 -12.14 -17.25
CA MET A 151 2.98 -12.15 -16.00
C MET A 151 3.83 -11.64 -14.85
N ALA A 152 3.33 -10.63 -14.13
CA ALA A 152 4.02 -10.08 -12.97
C ALA A 152 4.06 -11.10 -11.83
N GLU A 153 5.26 -11.46 -11.39
CA GLU A 153 5.45 -12.10 -10.09
C GLU A 153 5.71 -11.02 -9.04
N TYR A 154 5.10 -11.17 -7.88
CA TYR A 154 5.24 -10.20 -6.80
C TYR A 154 6.24 -10.68 -5.77
N LEU A 155 7.24 -9.85 -5.49
CA LEU A 155 8.12 -9.95 -4.32
C LEU A 155 7.38 -9.51 -3.06
N LEU A 156 6.57 -8.46 -3.17
CA LEU A 156 5.60 -8.06 -2.15
C LEU A 156 4.24 -7.95 -2.83
N PRO A 157 3.21 -8.63 -2.34
CA PRO A 157 1.89 -8.57 -2.94
C PRO A 157 1.28 -7.17 -2.84
N PRO A 158 0.50 -6.72 -3.83
CA PRO A 158 -0.28 -5.50 -3.71
C PRO A 158 -1.42 -5.68 -2.70
N LEU A 159 -1.79 -4.60 -2.02
CA LEU A 159 -2.79 -4.57 -0.96
C LEU A 159 -4.02 -3.74 -1.39
N PRO A 160 -4.82 -4.17 -2.38
CA PRO A 160 -5.97 -3.39 -2.85
C PRO A 160 -7.03 -3.20 -1.76
N ASN A 161 -7.14 -4.12 -0.79
CA ASN A 161 -8.08 -4.03 0.32
C ASN A 161 -7.81 -2.89 1.31
N THR A 162 -6.65 -2.23 1.24
CA THR A 162 -6.41 -0.98 1.98
C THR A 162 -7.37 0.14 1.60
N LEU A 163 -8.08 0.02 0.47
CA LEU A 163 -9.20 0.90 0.12
C LEU A 163 -10.28 0.91 1.22
N TYR A 164 -10.49 -0.21 1.89
CA TYR A 164 -11.45 -0.42 2.97
C TYR A 164 -10.74 -0.28 4.32
N THR A 165 -10.34 0.96 4.65
CA THR A 165 -9.51 1.26 5.83
C THR A 165 -10.06 0.77 7.15
N ARG A 166 -11.39 0.65 7.29
CA ARG A 166 -12.03 0.13 8.50
C ARG A 166 -11.81 -1.37 8.65
N ASP A 167 -12.00 -2.13 7.58
CA ASP A 167 -12.00 -3.59 7.63
C ASP A 167 -10.59 -4.18 7.82
N THR A 168 -9.58 -3.44 7.39
CA THR A 168 -8.16 -3.85 7.47
C THR A 168 -7.49 -3.49 8.79
N THR A 169 -8.17 -2.78 9.69
CA THR A 169 -7.61 -2.26 10.95
C THR A 169 -8.24 -2.88 12.21
N CYS A 170 -8.94 -3.98 12.08
CA CYS A 170 -9.56 -4.71 13.21
C CYS A 170 -8.57 -5.66 13.90
#